data_ca5c9a90acb2ba773a4e69a7e7ce3aca
#
_entry.id   ca5c9a90acb2ba773a4e69a7e7ce3aca
#
_cell.length_a   1.000
_cell.length_b   1.000
_cell.length_c   1.000
_cell.angle_alpha   90.00
_cell.angle_beta   90.00
_cell.angle_gamma   90.00
#
_symmetry.space_group_name_H-M   'P 1'
#
loop_
_entity.id
_entity.type
_entity.pdbx_description
1 polymer ?
#
loop_
_entity_poly.entity_id
_entity_poly.type
_entity_poly.pdbx_seq_one_letter_code
_entity_poly.pdbx_strand_id
1 'polypeptide(L)'
;MSKADEPNFIKYKFRAINTYTSTEWLADGKKKYRRVFNKEESGYIYCEFSFFNKLFDEENWTAKIIIKCFKKTDKGDEEICTMPVEREVKKDENIVFIREGWGNTKLDEFWNKAQYKYVCFMDEKEIGSHTFYVEDESKVTNTENSFFELESFKLFEGNNQEGQKANRKYYKSFEAKETRYVWAEFQIKNNLSYGWYGEFFINFYNDAGQFKGQTVEFLYISGEGKEFCSGWGSDTKGTWFDDNYTCELVFMDTLIAVVPFHVGK
;
A
#
# COMPACT_ATOMS: atom_id res chain seq x y z
N MET A 1 -2.95 -42.91 6.28
CA MET A 1 -3.66 -41.97 5.41
C MET A 1 -3.01 -40.64 5.60
N SER A 2 -2.41 -40.05 4.56
CA SER A 2 -1.85 -38.70 4.64
C SER A 2 -2.99 -37.70 4.84
N LYS A 3 -2.75 -36.58 5.54
CA LYS A 3 -3.73 -35.47 5.63
C LYS A 3 -4.17 -34.96 4.25
N ALA A 4 -3.29 -35.09 3.24
CA ALA A 4 -3.61 -34.72 1.86
C ALA A 4 -4.70 -35.59 1.22
N ASP A 5 -4.98 -36.79 1.75
CA ASP A 5 -6.00 -37.72 1.26
C ASP A 5 -7.39 -37.42 1.84
N GLU A 6 -7.52 -36.46 2.77
CA GLU A 6 -8.81 -36.06 3.32
C GLU A 6 -9.61 -35.27 2.26
N PRO A 7 -10.87 -35.64 1.96
CA PRO A 7 -11.68 -34.85 1.06
C PRO A 7 -11.87 -33.43 1.60
N ASN A 8 -11.55 -32.42 0.77
CA ASN A 8 -11.58 -30.97 1.08
C ASN A 8 -10.42 -30.44 1.95
N PHE A 9 -9.33 -31.19 2.14
CA PHE A 9 -8.16 -30.63 2.82
C PHE A 9 -7.49 -29.55 1.96
N ILE A 10 -7.40 -28.33 2.47
CA ILE A 10 -6.70 -27.23 1.82
C ILE A 10 -5.25 -27.24 2.29
N LYS A 11 -4.31 -27.50 1.39
CA LYS A 11 -2.86 -27.67 1.65
C LYS A 11 -2.14 -26.39 2.09
N TYR A 12 -2.78 -25.25 1.98
CA TYR A 12 -2.19 -23.94 2.26
C TYR A 12 -3.10 -23.04 3.12
N LYS A 13 -2.52 -21.98 3.68
CA LYS A 13 -3.24 -20.86 4.28
C LYS A 13 -2.65 -19.56 3.73
N PHE A 14 -3.48 -18.72 3.14
CA PHE A 14 -3.08 -17.40 2.65
C PHE A 14 -2.35 -16.62 3.76
N ARG A 15 -1.27 -15.92 3.38
CA ARG A 15 -0.50 -15.07 4.28
C ARG A 15 -0.54 -13.61 3.85
N ALA A 16 0.01 -13.26 2.67
CA ALA A 16 0.08 -11.89 2.21
C ALA A 16 0.33 -11.81 0.70
N ILE A 17 -0.03 -10.66 0.13
CA ILE A 17 0.43 -10.19 -1.18
C ILE A 17 1.09 -8.83 -0.95
N ASN A 18 2.33 -8.67 -1.44
CA ASN A 18 3.07 -7.43 -1.42
C ASN A 18 3.52 -7.08 -2.84
N THR A 19 3.76 -5.79 -3.08
CA THR A 19 4.29 -5.29 -4.34
C THR A 19 5.60 -4.54 -4.13
N TYR A 20 6.53 -4.68 -5.08
CA TYR A 20 7.77 -3.91 -5.14
C TYR A 20 8.18 -3.70 -6.60
N THR A 21 9.02 -2.71 -6.89
CA THR A 21 9.52 -2.43 -8.23
C THR A 21 11.00 -2.73 -8.36
N SER A 22 11.39 -3.17 -9.56
CA SER A 22 12.79 -3.36 -9.96
C SER A 22 12.89 -3.31 -11.48
N THR A 23 14.09 -3.06 -12.01
CA THR A 23 14.42 -3.22 -13.42
C THR A 23 14.88 -4.63 -13.74
N GLU A 24 15.22 -5.40 -12.72
CA GLU A 24 15.73 -6.77 -12.81
C GLU A 24 15.29 -7.58 -11.59
N TRP A 25 15.52 -8.89 -11.65
CA TRP A 25 15.25 -9.79 -10.53
C TRP A 25 16.08 -9.42 -9.29
N LEU A 26 15.41 -9.14 -8.18
CA LEU A 26 16.07 -8.76 -6.92
C LEU A 26 16.25 -9.94 -5.97
N ALA A 27 17.45 -9.99 -5.36
CA ALA A 27 17.70 -10.86 -4.22
C ALA A 27 16.85 -10.48 -2.99
N ASP A 28 16.61 -11.45 -2.12
CA ASP A 28 15.97 -11.22 -0.82
C ASP A 28 16.71 -10.15 -0.01
N GLY A 29 15.97 -9.33 0.73
CA GLY A 29 16.51 -8.26 1.56
C GLY A 29 16.72 -6.92 0.86
N LYS A 30 16.65 -6.87 -0.48
CA LYS A 30 16.74 -5.60 -1.23
C LYS A 30 15.39 -5.06 -1.70
N LYS A 31 14.31 -5.77 -1.42
CA LYS A 31 12.96 -5.39 -1.84
C LYS A 31 12.42 -4.28 -0.94
N LYS A 32 11.87 -3.25 -1.55
CA LYS A 32 11.13 -2.20 -0.88
C LYS A 32 9.66 -2.33 -1.26
N TYR A 33 8.87 -2.85 -0.34
CA TYR A 33 7.45 -3.05 -0.58
C TYR A 33 6.71 -1.73 -0.57
N ARG A 34 5.91 -1.49 -1.63
CA ARG A 34 5.14 -0.26 -1.83
C ARG A 34 3.78 -0.57 -2.44
N ARG A 35 2.86 0.35 -2.26
CA ARG A 35 1.56 0.36 -2.93
C ARG A 35 1.47 1.47 -3.97
N VAL A 36 2.34 2.47 -3.90
CA VAL A 36 2.39 3.60 -4.84
C VAL A 36 3.78 3.62 -5.48
N PHE A 37 3.79 3.62 -6.80
CA PHE A 37 4.99 3.59 -7.62
C PHE A 37 5.06 4.85 -8.47
N ASN A 38 6.24 5.47 -8.55
CA ASN A 38 6.50 6.51 -9.53
C ASN A 38 6.70 5.86 -10.91
N LYS A 39 5.94 6.32 -11.89
CA LYS A 39 6.00 5.84 -13.27
C LYS A 39 7.42 5.88 -13.83
N GLU A 40 8.14 7.00 -13.61
CA GLU A 40 9.50 7.23 -14.10
C GLU A 40 10.55 6.28 -13.49
N GLU A 41 10.26 5.69 -12.33
CA GLU A 41 11.16 4.79 -11.60
C GLU A 41 10.75 3.32 -11.70
N SER A 42 9.65 3.02 -12.39
CA SER A 42 9.05 1.68 -12.40
C SER A 42 9.30 0.95 -13.72
N GLY A 43 10.11 -0.09 -13.68
CA GLY A 43 10.26 -1.06 -14.77
C GLY A 43 9.30 -2.24 -14.56
N TYR A 44 9.75 -3.30 -13.90
CA TYR A 44 8.85 -4.37 -13.44
C TYR A 44 8.23 -4.02 -12.10
N ILE A 45 6.93 -4.23 -11.97
CA ILE A 45 6.26 -4.27 -10.67
C ILE A 45 5.97 -5.73 -10.34
N TYR A 46 6.57 -6.22 -9.26
CA TYR A 46 6.48 -7.61 -8.82
C TYR A 46 5.32 -7.79 -7.85
N CYS A 47 4.59 -8.88 -8.04
CA CYS A 47 3.69 -9.45 -7.05
C CYS A 47 4.47 -10.49 -6.23
N GLU A 48 4.64 -10.28 -4.96
CA GLU A 48 5.10 -11.31 -4.03
C GLU A 48 3.91 -11.84 -3.26
N PHE A 49 3.45 -13.02 -3.65
CA PHE A 49 2.41 -13.77 -2.97
C PHE A 49 3.01 -14.78 -2.01
N SER A 50 2.48 -14.89 -0.80
CA SER A 50 2.97 -15.85 0.19
C SER A 50 1.85 -16.59 0.91
N PHE A 51 2.15 -17.84 1.30
CA PHE A 51 1.23 -18.69 2.04
C PHE A 51 1.97 -19.61 3.02
N PHE A 52 1.29 -20.06 4.06
CA PHE A 52 1.77 -21.11 4.95
C PHE A 52 1.50 -22.48 4.33
N ASN A 53 2.51 -23.35 4.35
CA ASN A 53 2.41 -24.75 3.96
C ASN A 53 1.80 -25.57 5.11
N LYS A 54 0.60 -26.10 4.93
CA LYS A 54 -0.08 -26.92 5.95
C LYS A 54 0.37 -28.37 5.95
N LEU A 55 1.21 -28.78 4.97
CA LEU A 55 1.88 -30.06 4.88
C LEU A 55 3.37 -29.95 5.27
N PHE A 56 3.72 -28.92 6.05
CA PHE A 56 5.05 -28.78 6.60
C PHE A 56 5.43 -30.01 7.45
N ASP A 57 6.67 -30.52 7.25
CA ASP A 57 7.20 -31.80 7.82
C ASP A 57 6.46 -33.08 7.41
N GLU A 58 5.46 -33.00 6.52
CA GLU A 58 4.68 -34.15 6.09
C GLU A 58 5.08 -34.63 4.69
N GLU A 59 4.79 -33.89 3.66
CA GLU A 59 5.09 -34.26 2.28
C GLU A 59 5.33 -33.07 1.35
N ASN A 60 6.03 -33.35 0.23
CA ASN A 60 6.14 -32.39 -0.86
C ASN A 60 4.85 -32.40 -1.69
N TRP A 61 4.51 -31.25 -2.28
CA TRP A 61 3.37 -31.13 -3.17
C TRP A 61 3.59 -30.04 -4.22
N THR A 62 2.81 -30.04 -5.27
CA THR A 62 2.88 -29.03 -6.33
C THR A 62 1.73 -28.05 -6.21
N ALA A 63 2.05 -26.75 -6.10
CA ALA A 63 1.09 -25.67 -6.14
C ALA A 63 0.94 -25.15 -7.58
N LYS A 64 -0.31 -25.10 -8.08
CA LYS A 64 -0.67 -24.47 -9.36
C LYS A 64 -1.25 -23.09 -9.07
N ILE A 65 -0.54 -22.06 -9.49
CA ILE A 65 -0.85 -20.68 -9.15
C ILE A 65 -1.04 -19.89 -10.43
N ILE A 66 -2.00 -18.99 -10.44
CA ILE A 66 -2.18 -18.01 -11.50
C ILE A 66 -2.19 -16.63 -10.83
N ILE A 67 -1.33 -15.74 -11.28
CA ILE A 67 -1.33 -14.33 -10.88
C ILE A 67 -1.81 -13.52 -12.06
N LYS A 68 -2.90 -12.78 -11.89
CA LYS A 68 -3.45 -11.88 -12.91
C LYS A 68 -3.23 -10.44 -12.49
N CYS A 69 -2.91 -9.58 -13.45
CA CYS A 69 -2.87 -8.13 -13.25
C CYS A 69 -4.01 -7.47 -14.00
N PHE A 70 -4.71 -6.60 -13.32
CA PHE A 70 -5.79 -5.80 -13.88
C PHE A 70 -5.45 -4.32 -13.77
N LYS A 71 -5.84 -3.57 -14.79
CA LYS A 71 -5.85 -2.10 -14.79
C LYS A 71 -7.27 -1.62 -14.63
N LYS A 72 -7.49 -0.69 -13.72
CA LYS A 72 -8.80 -0.05 -13.59
C LYS A 72 -9.02 0.94 -14.72
N THR A 73 -10.17 0.83 -15.36
CA THR A 73 -10.65 1.73 -16.41
C THR A 73 -12.06 2.20 -16.11
N ASP A 74 -12.55 3.20 -16.84
CA ASP A 74 -13.94 3.69 -16.72
C ASP A 74 -14.99 2.61 -17.03
N LYS A 75 -14.58 1.53 -17.73
CA LYS A 75 -15.44 0.39 -18.09
C LYS A 75 -15.33 -0.79 -17.13
N GLY A 76 -14.52 -0.67 -16.08
CA GLY A 76 -14.22 -1.72 -15.10
C GLY A 76 -12.78 -2.20 -15.17
N ASP A 77 -12.51 -3.34 -14.55
CA ASP A 77 -11.18 -3.93 -14.50
C ASP A 77 -10.83 -4.61 -15.84
N GLU A 78 -9.75 -4.16 -16.48
CA GLU A 78 -9.18 -4.71 -17.71
C GLU A 78 -8.01 -5.64 -17.35
N GLU A 79 -8.09 -6.92 -17.71
CA GLU A 79 -6.98 -7.85 -17.54
C GLU A 79 -5.84 -7.49 -18.50
N ILE A 80 -4.67 -7.15 -17.95
CA ILE A 80 -3.47 -6.78 -18.74
C ILE A 80 -2.43 -7.88 -18.80
N CYS A 81 -2.43 -8.83 -17.86
CA CYS A 81 -1.60 -10.02 -17.93
C CYS A 81 -2.12 -11.18 -17.08
N THR A 82 -1.70 -12.38 -17.47
CA THR A 82 -1.86 -13.62 -16.71
C THR A 82 -0.52 -14.33 -16.64
N MET A 83 -0.05 -14.64 -15.43
CA MET A 83 1.23 -15.28 -15.14
C MET A 83 0.97 -16.63 -14.44
N PRO A 84 0.99 -17.75 -15.18
CA PRO A 84 0.86 -19.09 -14.58
C PRO A 84 2.20 -19.50 -13.93
N VAL A 85 2.13 -20.07 -12.75
CA VAL A 85 3.28 -20.56 -12.00
C VAL A 85 2.98 -21.96 -11.48
N GLU A 86 3.88 -22.89 -11.73
CA GLU A 86 3.87 -24.21 -11.10
C GLU A 86 5.07 -24.29 -10.15
N ARG A 87 4.81 -24.53 -8.87
CA ARG A 87 5.81 -24.50 -7.81
C ARG A 87 5.79 -25.79 -7.00
N GLU A 88 6.90 -26.51 -6.99
CA GLU A 88 7.11 -27.58 -6.01
C GLU A 88 7.28 -26.96 -4.62
N VAL A 89 6.40 -27.28 -3.70
CA VAL A 89 6.46 -26.92 -2.29
C VAL A 89 7.08 -28.08 -1.54
N LYS A 90 8.25 -27.82 -0.96
CA LYS A 90 8.97 -28.84 -0.20
C LYS A 90 8.41 -28.92 1.22
N LYS A 91 8.46 -30.12 1.79
CA LYS A 91 7.97 -30.37 3.15
C LYS A 91 8.70 -29.57 4.24
N ASP A 92 9.95 -29.13 3.99
CA ASP A 92 10.74 -28.29 4.90
C ASP A 92 10.50 -26.77 4.73
N GLU A 93 9.65 -26.37 3.79
CA GLU A 93 9.22 -24.97 3.60
C GLU A 93 7.95 -24.70 4.40
N ASN A 94 8.04 -23.97 5.51
CA ASN A 94 6.88 -23.56 6.30
C ASN A 94 6.12 -22.39 5.64
N ILE A 95 6.86 -21.43 5.07
CA ILE A 95 6.32 -20.28 4.35
C ILE A 95 6.85 -20.32 2.94
N VAL A 96 5.93 -20.29 1.98
CA VAL A 96 6.26 -20.32 0.54
C VAL A 96 6.06 -18.93 -0.03
N PHE A 97 7.03 -18.47 -0.82
CA PHE A 97 6.98 -17.21 -1.54
C PHE A 97 6.98 -17.45 -3.05
N ILE A 98 6.04 -16.84 -3.73
CA ILE A 98 5.91 -16.81 -5.19
C ILE A 98 6.12 -15.37 -5.61
N ARG A 99 6.96 -15.15 -6.62
CA ARG A 99 7.35 -13.82 -7.07
C ARG A 99 7.31 -13.76 -8.57
N GLU A 100 6.36 -13.01 -9.09
CA GLU A 100 6.24 -12.78 -10.52
C GLU A 100 6.14 -11.28 -10.81
N GLY A 101 6.81 -10.81 -11.85
CA GLY A 101 6.86 -9.42 -12.22
C GLY A 101 6.31 -9.18 -13.62
N TRP A 102 5.52 -8.12 -13.75
CA TRP A 102 5.03 -7.64 -15.03
C TRP A 102 5.60 -6.24 -15.32
N GLY A 103 6.02 -6.01 -16.56
CA GLY A 103 6.67 -4.76 -16.96
C GLY A 103 7.75 -4.97 -18.01
N ASN A 104 8.71 -4.06 -18.06
CA ASN A 104 9.92 -4.19 -18.87
C ASN A 104 11.14 -3.59 -18.15
N THR A 105 12.33 -3.71 -18.77
CA THR A 105 13.58 -3.17 -18.21
C THR A 105 13.74 -1.66 -18.39
N LYS A 106 12.93 -1.04 -19.25
CA LYS A 106 13.01 0.37 -19.52
C LYS A 106 12.06 1.13 -18.60
N LEU A 107 12.57 2.12 -17.92
CA LEU A 107 11.81 2.99 -17.05
C LEU A 107 10.94 3.94 -17.87
N ASP A 108 9.82 4.39 -17.32
CA ASP A 108 8.85 5.34 -17.90
C ASP A 108 8.17 4.93 -19.22
N GLU A 109 8.41 3.72 -19.75
CA GLU A 109 7.86 3.30 -21.04
C GLU A 109 6.67 2.36 -20.95
N PHE A 110 6.52 1.61 -19.86
CA PHE A 110 5.55 0.51 -19.77
C PHE A 110 4.29 0.87 -18.97
N TRP A 111 4.46 1.40 -17.78
CA TRP A 111 3.37 1.69 -16.87
C TRP A 111 2.71 3.03 -17.20
N ASN A 112 1.38 3.05 -17.19
CA ASN A 112 0.62 4.29 -17.28
C ASN A 112 0.09 4.66 -15.89
N LYS A 113 -0.11 5.97 -15.67
CA LYS A 113 -0.79 6.46 -14.47
C LYS A 113 -2.17 5.82 -14.37
N ALA A 114 -2.38 4.99 -13.36
CA ALA A 114 -3.64 4.29 -13.09
C ALA A 114 -3.59 3.53 -11.76
N GLN A 115 -4.75 3.06 -11.36
CA GLN A 115 -4.90 2.03 -10.34
C GLN A 115 -4.79 0.66 -11.01
N TYR A 116 -4.08 -0.24 -10.34
CA TYR A 116 -3.87 -1.62 -10.75
C TYR A 116 -4.20 -2.58 -9.61
N LYS A 117 -4.42 -3.83 -9.95
CA LYS A 117 -4.70 -4.87 -8.97
C LYS A 117 -4.08 -6.19 -9.41
N TYR A 118 -3.31 -6.82 -8.54
CA TYR A 118 -2.96 -8.22 -8.65
C TYR A 118 -4.03 -9.07 -7.98
N VAL A 119 -4.43 -10.15 -8.65
CA VAL A 119 -5.32 -11.18 -8.10
C VAL A 119 -4.62 -12.52 -8.20
N CYS A 120 -4.50 -13.23 -7.09
CA CYS A 120 -3.84 -14.53 -7.02
C CYS A 120 -4.86 -15.65 -6.89
N PHE A 121 -4.68 -16.68 -7.71
CA PHE A 121 -5.48 -17.89 -7.70
C PHE A 121 -4.58 -19.08 -7.36
N MET A 122 -5.11 -20.05 -6.64
CA MET A 122 -4.50 -21.35 -6.42
C MET A 122 -5.56 -22.43 -6.62
N ASP A 123 -5.25 -23.42 -7.46
CA ASP A 123 -6.19 -24.47 -7.87
C ASP A 123 -7.52 -23.87 -8.38
N GLU A 124 -7.40 -22.86 -9.26
CA GLU A 124 -8.50 -22.12 -9.89
C GLU A 124 -9.36 -21.25 -8.94
N LYS A 125 -9.06 -21.25 -7.64
CA LYS A 125 -9.79 -20.47 -6.65
C LYS A 125 -9.03 -19.17 -6.35
N GLU A 126 -9.73 -18.02 -6.37
CA GLU A 126 -9.20 -16.77 -5.89
C GLU A 126 -8.89 -16.87 -4.39
N ILE A 127 -7.66 -16.47 -4.03
CA ILE A 127 -7.15 -16.56 -2.66
C ILE A 127 -6.79 -15.21 -2.06
N GLY A 128 -6.65 -14.20 -2.89
CA GLY A 128 -6.41 -12.84 -2.43
C GLY A 128 -6.12 -11.88 -3.57
N SER A 129 -6.22 -10.61 -3.27
CA SER A 129 -5.90 -9.53 -4.20
C SER A 129 -5.15 -8.39 -3.50
N HIS A 130 -4.42 -7.59 -4.27
CA HIS A 130 -3.67 -6.45 -3.77
C HIS A 130 -3.72 -5.31 -4.78
N THR A 131 -4.23 -4.17 -4.35
CA THR A 131 -4.32 -2.95 -5.16
C THR A 131 -3.05 -2.13 -5.00
N PHE A 132 -2.54 -1.62 -6.13
CA PHE A 132 -1.42 -0.69 -6.18
C PHE A 132 -1.68 0.42 -7.21
N TYR A 133 -0.87 1.47 -7.14
CA TYR A 133 -1.05 2.67 -7.94
C TYR A 133 0.26 3.00 -8.66
N VAL A 134 0.16 3.43 -9.91
CA VAL A 134 1.27 4.04 -10.65
C VAL A 134 0.93 5.49 -10.89
N GLU A 135 1.80 6.40 -10.46
CA GLU A 135 1.59 7.83 -10.46
C GLU A 135 2.84 8.58 -10.94
N ASP A 136 2.65 9.79 -11.45
CA ASP A 136 3.76 10.60 -11.95
C ASP A 136 4.65 11.13 -10.81
N GLU A 137 4.10 11.37 -9.61
CA GLU A 137 4.82 11.92 -8.45
C GLU A 137 4.72 11.03 -7.21
N SER A 138 4.50 9.72 -7.36
CA SER A 138 4.22 8.79 -6.25
C SER A 138 3.11 9.27 -5.31
N LYS A 139 2.16 10.05 -5.86
CA LYS A 139 1.02 10.61 -5.15
C LYS A 139 -0.26 10.12 -5.80
N VAL A 140 -1.16 9.57 -5.00
CA VAL A 140 -2.48 9.14 -5.48
C VAL A 140 -3.58 9.92 -4.77
N THR A 141 -4.63 10.25 -5.52
CA THR A 141 -5.88 10.73 -4.96
C THR A 141 -7.02 9.92 -5.59
N ASN A 142 -7.73 9.18 -4.75
CA ASN A 142 -8.86 8.37 -5.20
C ASN A 142 -10.12 9.23 -5.24
N THR A 143 -10.65 9.46 -6.44
CA THR A 143 -11.87 10.24 -6.69
C THR A 143 -13.15 9.40 -6.68
N GLU A 144 -13.06 8.08 -6.45
CA GLU A 144 -14.24 7.20 -6.46
C GLU A 144 -15.11 7.29 -5.22
N ASN A 145 -14.61 7.91 -4.18
CA ASN A 145 -15.37 8.19 -2.99
C ASN A 145 -16.43 9.26 -3.32
N SER A 146 -17.70 8.91 -3.17
CA SER A 146 -18.83 9.80 -3.44
C SER A 146 -19.14 10.77 -2.31
N PHE A 147 -18.54 10.61 -1.12
CA PHE A 147 -18.85 11.40 0.08
C PHE A 147 -18.19 12.77 0.07
N PHE A 148 -16.94 12.85 -0.39
CA PHE A 148 -16.17 14.09 -0.39
C PHE A 148 -15.13 14.13 -1.50
N GLU A 149 -14.67 15.35 -1.79
CA GLU A 149 -13.50 15.63 -2.62
C GLU A 149 -12.34 16.05 -1.72
N LEU A 150 -11.16 15.47 -1.91
CA LEU A 150 -9.94 15.89 -1.22
C LEU A 150 -9.33 17.09 -1.96
N GLU A 151 -9.44 18.28 -1.40
CA GLU A 151 -8.92 19.53 -1.99
C GLU A 151 -7.44 19.70 -1.72
N SER A 152 -6.96 19.31 -0.54
CA SER A 152 -5.53 19.38 -0.21
C SER A 152 -5.11 18.33 0.81
N PHE A 153 -3.84 17.92 0.70
CA PHE A 153 -3.15 17.06 1.65
C PHE A 153 -1.69 17.56 1.77
N LYS A 154 -1.35 18.11 2.93
CA LYS A 154 -0.04 18.74 3.17
C LYS A 154 0.55 18.22 4.47
N LEU A 155 1.88 18.20 4.54
CA LEU A 155 2.60 17.77 5.74
C LEU A 155 3.33 18.97 6.35
N PHE A 156 3.36 19.03 7.69
CA PHE A 156 4.10 20.03 8.46
C PHE A 156 4.69 19.42 9.73
N GLU A 157 5.69 20.07 10.29
CA GLU A 157 6.31 19.66 11.55
C GLU A 157 5.61 20.35 12.74
N GLY A 158 5.45 19.61 13.84
CA GLY A 158 4.87 20.13 15.07
C GLY A 158 5.30 19.39 16.33
N ASN A 159 4.73 19.81 17.44
CA ASN A 159 4.81 19.11 18.72
C ASN A 159 3.64 18.13 18.85
N ASN A 160 3.32 17.69 20.05
CA ASN A 160 2.14 16.87 20.35
C ASN A 160 0.78 17.59 20.17
N GLN A 161 0.80 18.85 19.76
CA GLN A 161 -0.36 19.64 19.37
C GLN A 161 -0.13 20.22 17.98
N GLU A 162 -1.19 20.32 17.19
CA GLU A 162 -1.12 20.80 15.79
C GLU A 162 -0.63 22.24 15.63
N GLY A 163 -0.66 23.02 16.69
CA GLY A 163 -0.27 24.42 16.68
C GLY A 163 -1.27 25.31 15.89
N GLN A 164 -0.96 26.62 15.85
CA GLN A 164 -1.76 27.58 15.11
C GLN A 164 -1.47 27.48 13.60
N LYS A 165 -2.50 27.45 12.77
CA LYS A 165 -2.40 27.31 11.30
C LYS A 165 -1.47 28.37 10.68
N ALA A 166 -1.52 29.62 11.18
CA ALA A 166 -0.68 30.71 10.69
C ALA A 166 0.84 30.47 10.82
N ASN A 167 1.23 29.56 11.71
CA ASN A 167 2.63 29.24 11.98
C ASN A 167 3.10 27.95 11.28
N ARG A 168 2.23 27.24 10.58
CA ARG A 168 2.55 25.99 9.91
C ARG A 168 3.43 26.25 8.69
N LYS A 169 4.52 25.49 8.59
CA LYS A 169 5.39 25.46 7.41
C LYS A 169 5.31 24.08 6.81
N TYR A 170 4.89 23.99 5.55
CA TYR A 170 4.66 22.72 4.87
C TYR A 170 5.92 22.25 4.17
N TYR A 171 6.27 20.99 4.39
CA TYR A 171 7.50 20.38 3.89
C TYR A 171 7.21 18.98 3.28
N LYS A 172 8.10 18.56 2.40
CA LYS A 172 8.22 17.15 1.93
C LYS A 172 9.47 16.48 2.51
N SER A 173 10.32 17.22 3.22
CA SER A 173 11.52 16.71 3.87
C SER A 173 11.65 17.31 5.27
N PHE A 174 11.99 16.48 6.24
CA PHE A 174 12.07 16.79 7.65
C PHE A 174 13.42 16.40 8.20
N GLU A 175 13.94 17.15 9.18
CA GLU A 175 15.22 16.88 9.81
C GLU A 175 15.07 15.84 10.94
N ALA A 176 15.66 14.64 10.78
CA ALA A 176 15.47 13.51 11.71
C ALA A 176 15.81 13.85 13.17
N LYS A 177 16.83 14.69 13.40
CA LYS A 177 17.30 15.07 14.74
C LYS A 177 16.37 16.05 15.46
N GLU A 178 15.61 16.83 14.71
CA GLU A 178 14.75 17.89 15.25
C GLU A 178 13.28 17.50 15.25
N THR A 179 12.85 16.72 14.27
CA THR A 179 11.45 16.36 14.08
C THR A 179 10.92 15.52 15.23
N ARG A 180 9.80 15.94 15.80
CA ARG A 180 9.01 15.24 16.81
C ARG A 180 7.81 14.57 16.19
N TYR A 181 6.90 15.36 15.63
CA TYR A 181 5.69 14.92 14.98
C TYR A 181 5.68 15.40 13.53
N VAL A 182 5.30 14.51 12.64
CA VAL A 182 4.86 14.87 11.28
C VAL A 182 3.34 14.89 11.29
N TRP A 183 2.80 16.07 11.03
CA TRP A 183 1.37 16.34 10.97
C TRP A 183 0.89 16.32 9.53
N ALA A 184 -0.22 15.68 9.29
CA ALA A 184 -0.94 15.70 8.04
C ALA A 184 -2.15 16.65 8.15
N GLU A 185 -2.21 17.65 7.28
CA GLU A 185 -3.36 18.55 7.13
C GLU A 185 -4.16 18.18 5.91
N PHE A 186 -5.44 18.00 6.10
CA PHE A 186 -6.39 17.66 5.05
C PHE A 186 -7.44 18.75 4.92
N GLN A 187 -7.80 19.07 3.67
CA GLN A 187 -8.97 19.85 3.37
C GLN A 187 -9.89 19.05 2.47
N ILE A 188 -11.11 18.82 2.92
CA ILE A 188 -12.12 18.05 2.21
C ILE A 188 -13.35 18.90 1.97
N LYS A 189 -13.90 18.79 0.76
CA LYS A 189 -15.18 19.39 0.36
C LYS A 189 -16.24 18.31 0.43
N ASN A 190 -17.36 18.61 1.06
CA ASN A 190 -18.47 17.68 1.16
C ASN A 190 -19.21 17.59 -0.19
N ASN A 191 -19.42 16.38 -0.69
CA ASN A 191 -20.19 16.13 -1.91
C ASN A 191 -21.67 15.85 -1.64
N LEU A 192 -22.05 15.71 -0.35
CA LEU A 192 -23.42 15.45 0.05
C LEU A 192 -24.12 16.79 0.39
N SER A 193 -25.44 16.82 0.22
CA SER A 193 -26.27 18.00 0.54
C SER A 193 -26.49 18.20 2.05
N TYR A 194 -25.95 17.35 2.91
CA TYR A 194 -26.09 17.38 4.36
C TYR A 194 -24.76 17.09 5.05
N GLY A 195 -24.68 17.45 6.33
CA GLY A 195 -23.53 17.10 7.17
C GLY A 195 -23.58 15.65 7.66
N TRP A 196 -22.43 15.05 7.85
CA TRP A 196 -22.32 13.65 8.27
C TRP A 196 -21.06 13.43 9.14
N TYR A 197 -21.01 12.28 9.84
CA TYR A 197 -19.83 11.87 10.59
C TYR A 197 -19.02 10.86 9.81
N GLY A 198 -17.70 11.03 9.81
CA GLY A 198 -16.75 10.12 9.17
C GLY A 198 -15.61 9.74 10.08
N GLU A 199 -15.10 8.52 9.93
CA GLU A 199 -13.89 8.03 10.56
C GLU A 199 -12.81 7.94 9.49
N PHE A 200 -11.67 8.58 9.76
CA PHE A 200 -10.53 8.67 8.86
C PHE A 200 -9.31 8.06 9.53
N PHE A 201 -8.64 7.17 8.82
CA PHE A 201 -7.40 6.56 9.27
C PHE A 201 -6.23 7.20 8.52
N ILE A 202 -5.23 7.65 9.28
CA ILE A 202 -4.01 8.25 8.74
C ILE A 202 -2.87 7.30 9.09
N ASN A 203 -2.35 6.62 8.08
CA ASN A 203 -1.34 5.57 8.23
C ASN A 203 0.03 6.07 7.79
N PHE A 204 1.06 5.70 8.52
CA PHE A 204 2.44 6.00 8.20
C PHE A 204 3.21 4.71 7.93
N TYR A 205 3.91 4.67 6.80
CA TYR A 205 4.77 3.56 6.39
C TYR A 205 6.16 4.08 6.06
N ASN A 206 7.19 3.25 6.27
CA ASN A 206 8.53 3.55 5.79
C ASN A 206 8.72 3.08 4.34
N ASP A 207 9.93 3.33 3.76
CA ASP A 207 10.25 2.97 2.37
C ASP A 207 10.18 1.45 2.10
N ALA A 208 10.42 0.63 3.12
CA ALA A 208 10.23 -0.82 3.02
C ALA A 208 8.76 -1.27 3.06
N GLY A 209 7.79 -0.33 3.13
CA GLY A 209 6.35 -0.63 3.25
C GLY A 209 5.95 -1.18 4.63
N GLN A 210 6.81 -1.00 5.64
CA GLN A 210 6.48 -1.41 7.00
C GLN A 210 5.62 -0.36 7.67
N PHE A 211 4.52 -0.79 8.25
CA PHE A 211 3.64 0.05 9.05
C PHE A 211 4.40 0.60 10.26
N LYS A 212 4.36 1.92 10.45
CA LYS A 212 5.05 2.63 11.53
C LYS A 212 4.09 3.18 12.57
N GLY A 213 2.92 3.61 12.16
CA GLY A 213 1.91 4.12 13.06
C GLY A 213 0.64 4.55 12.35
N GLN A 214 -0.40 4.79 13.16
CA GLN A 214 -1.70 5.22 12.71
C GLN A 214 -2.27 6.25 13.69
N THR A 215 -3.00 7.21 13.13
CA THR A 215 -3.91 8.06 13.89
C THR A 215 -5.32 7.92 13.32
N VAL A 216 -6.32 8.16 14.13
CA VAL A 216 -7.73 8.03 13.76
C VAL A 216 -8.46 9.30 14.13
N GLU A 217 -9.17 9.88 13.17
CA GLU A 217 -9.99 11.07 13.35
C GLU A 217 -11.47 10.72 13.12
N PHE A 218 -12.29 10.94 14.12
CA PHE A 218 -13.74 10.85 14.01
C PHE A 218 -14.35 12.25 14.01
N LEU A 219 -14.84 12.68 12.86
CA LEU A 219 -15.18 14.08 12.61
C LEU A 219 -16.58 14.26 12.06
N TYR A 220 -17.21 15.39 12.43
CA TYR A 220 -18.38 15.90 11.73
C TYR A 220 -17.94 16.73 10.52
N ILE A 221 -18.41 16.35 9.34
CA ILE A 221 -18.20 17.03 8.08
C ILE A 221 -19.43 17.89 7.81
N SER A 222 -19.27 19.22 7.83
CA SER A 222 -20.37 20.14 7.54
C SER A 222 -20.76 20.13 6.06
N GLY A 223 -21.81 20.83 5.69
CA GLY A 223 -22.22 20.97 4.30
C GLY A 223 -21.16 21.64 3.41
N GLU A 224 -20.30 22.48 3.99
CA GLU A 224 -19.20 23.16 3.27
C GLU A 224 -17.91 22.30 3.21
N GLY A 225 -17.85 21.24 3.98
CA GLY A 225 -16.65 20.40 4.11
C GLY A 225 -15.97 20.57 5.47
N LYS A 226 -14.71 20.16 5.54
CA LYS A 226 -13.92 20.17 6.78
C LYS A 226 -12.43 20.28 6.48
N GLU A 227 -11.75 21.11 7.28
CA GLU A 227 -10.31 21.04 7.46
C GLU A 227 -10.00 20.34 8.79
N PHE A 228 -9.02 19.47 8.78
CA PHE A 228 -8.54 18.77 9.98
C PHE A 228 -7.08 18.38 9.86
N CYS A 229 -6.45 18.12 11.00
CA CYS A 229 -5.05 17.67 11.07
C CYS A 229 -4.96 16.44 11.94
N SER A 230 -4.01 15.59 11.61
CA SER A 230 -3.66 14.44 12.44
C SER A 230 -2.14 14.23 12.42
N GLY A 231 -1.52 14.01 13.57
CA GLY A 231 -0.07 13.97 13.71
C GLY A 231 0.41 12.67 14.36
N TRP A 232 1.48 12.11 13.81
CA TRP A 232 2.15 10.95 14.36
C TRP A 232 3.63 11.27 14.64
N GLY A 233 4.15 10.74 15.74
CA GLY A 233 5.53 10.96 16.17
C GLY A 233 5.75 10.70 17.65
N SER A 234 6.70 11.44 18.23
CA SER A 234 7.10 11.33 19.64
C SER A 234 7.41 12.71 20.22
N ASP A 235 7.18 12.89 21.52
CA ASP A 235 7.60 14.09 22.24
C ASP A 235 9.13 14.24 22.31
N THR A 236 9.86 13.16 22.09
CA THR A 236 11.32 13.15 22.07
C THR A 236 11.83 13.39 20.64
N LYS A 237 12.71 14.38 20.47
CA LYS A 237 13.42 14.63 19.21
C LYS A 237 14.33 13.45 18.84
N GLY A 238 14.59 13.28 17.55
CA GLY A 238 15.53 12.27 17.06
C GLY A 238 15.06 10.83 17.10
N THR A 239 13.75 10.60 17.23
CA THR A 239 13.15 9.27 17.22
C THR A 239 12.82 8.77 15.82
N TRP A 240 12.83 9.66 14.82
CA TRP A 240 12.67 9.33 13.42
C TRP A 240 13.98 8.77 12.83
N PHE A 241 13.87 7.72 12.04
CA PHE A 241 15.00 7.19 11.28
C PHE A 241 15.15 7.95 9.96
N ASP A 242 16.40 8.03 9.47
CA ASP A 242 16.69 8.53 8.12
C ASP A 242 16.14 7.53 7.09
N ASP A 243 15.00 7.87 6.48
CA ASP A 243 14.28 7.01 5.55
C ASP A 243 13.25 7.82 4.74
N ASN A 244 12.75 7.21 3.68
CA ASN A 244 11.56 7.71 3.00
C ASN A 244 10.32 7.11 3.66
N TYR A 245 9.27 7.89 3.71
CA TYR A 245 8.01 7.53 4.33
C TYR A 245 6.84 7.85 3.39
N THR A 246 5.72 7.21 3.63
CA THR A 246 4.43 7.60 3.07
C THR A 246 3.42 7.84 4.18
N CYS A 247 2.61 8.90 4.00
CA CYS A 247 1.42 9.16 4.79
C CYS A 247 0.19 8.88 3.93
N GLU A 248 -0.67 8.00 4.38
CA GLU A 248 -1.87 7.56 3.67
C GLU A 248 -3.12 8.05 4.39
N LEU A 249 -4.08 8.58 3.63
CA LEU A 249 -5.45 8.84 4.09
C LEU A 249 -6.34 7.68 3.63
N VAL A 250 -6.98 7.01 4.59
CA VAL A 250 -7.90 5.90 4.34
C VAL A 250 -9.28 6.23 4.90
N PHE A 251 -10.32 6.00 4.11
CA PHE A 251 -11.72 6.17 4.49
C PHE A 251 -12.54 4.97 3.99
N MET A 252 -13.33 4.36 4.88
CA MET A 252 -14.13 3.15 4.58
C MET A 252 -13.29 2.05 3.89
N ASP A 253 -12.15 1.70 4.48
CA ASP A 253 -11.16 0.73 3.99
C ASP A 253 -10.58 1.03 2.60
N THR A 254 -10.86 2.21 2.06
CA THR A 254 -10.38 2.66 0.75
C THR A 254 -9.26 3.68 0.92
N LEU A 255 -8.15 3.46 0.22
CA LEU A 255 -7.08 4.43 0.13
C LEU A 255 -7.55 5.64 -0.68
N ILE A 256 -7.61 6.81 -0.03
CA ILE A 256 -8.06 8.07 -0.63
C ILE A 256 -6.86 8.81 -1.24
N ALA A 257 -5.77 8.95 -0.49
CA ALA A 257 -4.59 9.66 -0.95
C ALA A 257 -3.33 9.17 -0.26
N VAL A 258 -2.20 9.36 -0.94
CA VAL A 258 -0.85 9.09 -0.42
C VAL A 258 0.03 10.29 -0.67
N VAL A 259 0.78 10.71 0.33
CA VAL A 259 1.83 11.74 0.20
C VAL A 259 3.16 11.15 0.67
N PRO A 260 4.17 11.05 -0.22
CA PRO A 260 5.50 10.66 0.17
C PRO A 260 6.22 11.83 0.86
N PHE A 261 7.10 11.49 1.81
CA PHE A 261 7.99 12.44 2.47
C PHE A 261 9.29 11.77 2.88
N HIS A 262 10.31 12.58 3.11
CA HIS A 262 11.61 12.12 3.59
C HIS A 262 11.86 12.63 5.00
N VAL A 263 12.44 11.79 5.84
CA VAL A 263 13.04 12.23 7.11
C VAL A 263 14.51 11.88 7.07
N GLY A 264 15.39 12.86 7.27
CA GLY A 264 16.83 12.63 7.13
C GLY A 264 17.67 13.81 7.61
N LYS A 265 18.82 14.01 6.97
CA LYS A 265 19.76 15.14 7.26
C LYS A 265 19.36 16.38 6.50
#